data_193016f52b521394a93509737d0386f4
#
_entry.id   193016f52b521394a93509737d0386f4
#
_cell.length_a   1.000
_cell.length_b   1.000
_cell.length_c   1.000
_cell.angle_alpha   90.00
_cell.angle_beta   90.00
_cell.angle_gamma   90.00
#
_symmetry.space_group_name_H-M   'P 1'
#
loop_
_entity.id
_entity.type
_entity.pdbx_description
1 polymer ?
#
loop_
_entity_poly.entity_id
_entity_poly.type
_entity_poly.pdbx_seq_one_letter_code
_entity_poly.pdbx_strand_id
1 'polypeptide(L)'
;MKIKYIGLYILFVILVFAFIYCANSASLKGVDGFGSALYFSIVTITTLGYGEMFPKDGFARTMVCLEVLAGVVFVGVFLNSIAQAQAQRLQYHNEKAKLRQHYLFLRKLFEKYLQAAFCVVTPKEKQKLPADILTYKFDFTFNDMSDLNDSVSTFFDIHDRLYQELRHTVDVIDLSRWPLLEADIHRFIHLCSDFTYKDAILANTFIAPLVNPSQSRQAIVSKLIHDHVGEFSMDPKDQETPYAALYNMLKENTILVQNIAAVMSKESAVG
;
A
#
# COMPACT_ATOMS: atom_id res chain seq x y z
N MET A 1 14.89 11.71 -13.05
CA MET A 1 14.71 12.44 -14.34
C MET A 1 14.15 11.45 -15.37
N LYS A 2 13.12 11.80 -16.17
CA LYS A 2 12.54 10.84 -17.12
C LYS A 2 13.56 10.61 -18.27
N ILE A 3 13.81 9.35 -18.65
CA ILE A 3 14.79 8.91 -19.65
C ILE A 3 14.74 9.76 -20.93
N LYS A 4 13.55 10.19 -21.38
CA LYS A 4 13.36 11.05 -22.55
C LYS A 4 14.08 12.41 -22.47
N TYR A 5 14.21 13.00 -21.27
CA TYR A 5 14.91 14.27 -21.09
C TYR A 5 16.43 14.11 -21.13
N ILE A 6 16.92 12.91 -20.78
CA ILE A 6 18.35 12.58 -20.87
C ILE A 6 18.79 12.54 -22.33
N GLY A 7 17.97 11.90 -23.20
CA GLY A 7 18.24 11.87 -24.64
C GLY A 7 18.20 13.26 -25.29
N LEU A 8 17.28 14.14 -24.87
CA LEU A 8 17.19 15.50 -25.35
C LEU A 8 18.42 16.36 -24.93
N TYR A 9 18.90 16.12 -23.69
CA TYR A 9 20.07 16.81 -23.16
C TYR A 9 21.35 16.48 -23.97
N ILE A 10 21.59 15.19 -24.27
CA ILE A 10 22.77 14.79 -25.05
C ILE A 10 22.74 15.40 -26.47
N LEU A 11 21.56 15.39 -27.11
CA LEU A 11 21.39 15.99 -28.44
C LEU A 11 21.70 17.49 -28.40
N PHE A 12 21.22 18.18 -27.35
CA PHE A 12 21.54 19.61 -27.17
C PHE A 12 23.02 19.84 -26.98
N VAL A 13 23.72 19.05 -26.17
CA VAL A 13 25.17 19.16 -25.96
C VAL A 13 25.93 18.96 -27.28
N ILE A 14 25.60 17.90 -28.04
CA ILE A 14 26.20 17.64 -29.38
C ILE A 14 26.04 18.85 -30.30
N LEU A 15 24.84 19.42 -30.37
CA LEU A 15 24.59 20.58 -31.24
C LEU A 15 25.38 21.81 -30.80
N VAL A 16 25.46 22.08 -29.49
CA VAL A 16 26.24 23.20 -28.95
C VAL A 16 27.71 23.08 -29.33
N PHE A 17 28.33 21.91 -29.11
CA PHE A 17 29.72 21.68 -29.46
C PHE A 17 29.95 21.69 -30.99
N ALA A 18 29.02 21.14 -31.78
CA ALA A 18 29.08 21.22 -33.24
C ALA A 18 29.07 22.67 -33.74
N PHE A 19 28.26 23.55 -33.13
CA PHE A 19 28.29 24.99 -33.45
C PHE A 19 29.62 25.65 -33.06
N ILE A 20 30.17 25.34 -31.87
CA ILE A 20 31.48 25.85 -31.43
C ILE A 20 32.58 25.40 -32.38
N TYR A 21 32.60 24.15 -32.80
CA TYR A 21 33.60 23.60 -33.72
C TYR A 21 33.46 24.18 -35.16
N CYS A 22 32.25 24.37 -35.64
CA CYS A 22 31.98 24.98 -36.89
C CYS A 22 32.46 26.45 -36.93
N ALA A 23 32.16 27.21 -35.88
CA ALA A 23 32.61 28.60 -35.74
C ALA A 23 34.14 28.75 -35.62
N ASN A 24 34.83 27.71 -35.10
CA ASN A 24 36.28 27.68 -34.90
C ASN A 24 36.96 26.62 -35.79
N SER A 25 36.48 26.40 -37.01
CA SER A 25 36.97 25.34 -37.90
C SER A 25 38.47 25.46 -38.23
N ALA A 26 39.04 26.67 -38.22
CA ALA A 26 40.48 26.90 -38.38
C ALA A 26 41.34 26.21 -37.29
N SER A 27 40.81 26.07 -36.07
CA SER A 27 41.45 25.44 -34.90
C SER A 27 41.37 23.91 -34.93
N LEU A 28 40.71 23.34 -35.93
CA LEU A 28 40.51 21.90 -36.10
C LEU A 28 41.07 21.44 -37.45
N LYS A 29 41.60 20.21 -37.49
CA LYS A 29 41.99 19.59 -38.78
C LYS A 29 40.84 18.68 -39.21
N GLY A 30 40.44 18.80 -40.49
CA GLY A 30 39.42 17.97 -41.15
C GLY A 30 37.98 18.43 -40.90
N VAL A 31 37.77 19.66 -40.33
CA VAL A 31 36.44 20.23 -40.10
C VAL A 31 36.25 21.38 -41.12
N ASP A 32 35.45 21.14 -42.16
CA ASP A 32 35.25 22.09 -43.28
C ASP A 32 33.84 22.69 -43.29
N GLY A 33 33.01 22.40 -42.30
CA GLY A 33 31.64 22.93 -42.21
C GLY A 33 30.83 22.27 -41.08
N PHE A 34 29.54 22.63 -40.97
CA PHE A 34 28.68 22.17 -39.91
C PHE A 34 28.52 20.61 -39.86
N GLY A 35 28.43 19.94 -41.03
CA GLY A 35 28.31 18.49 -41.10
C GLY A 35 29.51 17.76 -40.51
N SER A 36 30.76 18.21 -40.91
CA SER A 36 31.99 17.65 -40.33
C SER A 36 32.16 17.99 -38.84
N ALA A 37 31.74 19.20 -38.41
CA ALA A 37 31.73 19.60 -37.02
C ALA A 37 30.75 18.76 -36.18
N LEU A 38 29.57 18.48 -36.69
CA LEU A 38 28.57 17.62 -36.06
C LEU A 38 29.08 16.17 -35.93
N TYR A 39 29.68 15.65 -37.01
CA TYR A 39 30.29 14.34 -36.98
C TYR A 39 31.43 14.26 -35.94
N PHE A 40 32.29 15.27 -35.89
CA PHE A 40 33.38 15.35 -34.90
C PHE A 40 32.86 15.38 -33.47
N SER A 41 31.82 16.18 -33.18
CA SER A 41 31.18 16.21 -31.86
C SER A 41 30.61 14.86 -31.51
N ILE A 42 29.87 14.17 -32.40
CA ILE A 42 29.33 12.84 -32.15
C ILE A 42 30.44 11.84 -31.82
N VAL A 43 31.51 11.80 -32.63
CA VAL A 43 32.64 10.88 -32.46
C VAL A 43 33.42 11.18 -31.18
N THR A 44 33.51 12.45 -30.79
CA THR A 44 34.18 12.88 -29.56
C THR A 44 33.36 12.53 -28.31
N ILE A 45 32.10 12.91 -28.27
CA ILE A 45 31.25 12.68 -27.07
C ILE A 45 30.96 11.20 -26.85
N THR A 46 30.93 10.38 -27.91
CA THR A 46 30.82 8.94 -27.85
C THR A 46 32.15 8.23 -27.54
N THR A 47 33.21 8.97 -27.38
CA THR A 47 34.58 8.48 -27.12
C THR A 47 35.12 7.51 -28.19
N LEU A 48 34.58 7.54 -29.41
CA LEU A 48 35.07 6.71 -30.55
C LEU A 48 36.43 7.14 -31.01
N GLY A 49 36.64 8.46 -31.23
CA GLY A 49 37.94 9.09 -31.50
C GLY A 49 38.76 8.43 -32.62
N TYR A 50 38.22 8.33 -33.85
CA TYR A 50 38.94 7.70 -34.97
C TYR A 50 40.29 8.38 -35.32
N GLY A 51 40.47 9.65 -34.87
CA GLY A 51 41.74 10.38 -35.06
C GLY A 51 41.94 11.03 -36.43
N GLU A 52 40.95 10.97 -37.29
CA GLU A 52 40.96 11.64 -38.61
C GLU A 52 40.75 13.14 -38.52
N MET A 53 40.04 13.59 -37.47
CA MET A 53 39.82 14.97 -37.06
C MET A 53 40.44 15.22 -35.69
N PHE A 54 41.20 16.30 -35.53
CA PHE A 54 41.85 16.62 -34.26
C PHE A 54 42.05 18.11 -34.04
N PRO A 55 42.13 18.54 -32.74
CA PRO A 55 42.37 19.94 -32.38
C PRO A 55 43.82 20.34 -32.60
N LYS A 56 44.04 21.52 -33.22
CA LYS A 56 45.37 22.06 -33.51
C LYS A 56 45.90 22.95 -32.39
N ASP A 57 45.04 23.70 -31.73
CA ASP A 57 45.41 24.71 -30.72
C ASP A 57 44.89 24.39 -29.31
N GLY A 58 45.32 25.22 -28.35
CA GLY A 58 44.96 25.05 -26.95
C GLY A 58 43.46 25.22 -26.67
N PHE A 59 42.79 26.15 -27.37
CA PHE A 59 41.35 26.36 -27.20
C PHE A 59 40.56 25.15 -27.67
N ALA A 60 40.81 24.64 -28.87
CA ALA A 60 40.13 23.47 -29.38
C ALA A 60 40.36 22.22 -28.53
N ARG A 61 41.61 22.04 -28.00
CA ARG A 61 41.91 20.92 -27.06
C ARG A 61 41.09 21.01 -25.77
N THR A 62 40.96 22.24 -25.24
CA THR A 62 40.15 22.45 -24.03
C THR A 62 38.68 22.13 -24.28
N MET A 63 38.11 22.57 -25.40
CA MET A 63 36.73 22.27 -25.79
C MET A 63 36.48 20.76 -25.94
N VAL A 64 37.40 20.05 -26.61
CA VAL A 64 37.31 18.57 -26.73
C VAL A 64 37.35 17.89 -25.36
N CYS A 65 38.25 18.32 -24.47
CA CYS A 65 38.28 17.76 -23.11
C CYS A 65 36.97 17.99 -22.34
N LEU A 66 36.37 19.19 -22.44
CA LEU A 66 35.07 19.49 -21.79
C LEU A 66 33.96 18.65 -22.39
N GLU A 67 33.92 18.46 -23.70
CA GLU A 67 32.95 17.62 -24.38
C GLU A 67 33.05 16.16 -23.95
N VAL A 68 34.29 15.61 -23.92
CA VAL A 68 34.50 14.21 -23.43
C VAL A 68 34.07 14.06 -21.98
N LEU A 69 34.39 14.99 -21.10
CA LEU A 69 33.94 14.96 -19.70
C LEU A 69 32.40 15.01 -19.62
N ALA A 70 31.75 15.88 -20.42
CA ALA A 70 30.30 15.92 -20.50
C ALA A 70 29.69 14.58 -20.96
N GLY A 71 30.33 13.95 -21.97
CA GLY A 71 29.95 12.61 -22.45
C GLY A 71 30.04 11.51 -21.36
N VAL A 72 31.17 11.47 -20.65
CA VAL A 72 31.37 10.48 -19.56
C VAL A 72 30.33 10.64 -18.43
N VAL A 73 30.11 11.89 -18.02
CA VAL A 73 29.07 12.21 -17.01
C VAL A 73 27.69 11.79 -17.50
N PHE A 74 27.38 12.09 -18.77
CA PHE A 74 26.12 11.68 -19.38
C PHE A 74 25.92 10.16 -19.37
N VAL A 75 26.92 9.39 -19.80
CA VAL A 75 26.85 7.91 -19.79
C VAL A 75 26.61 7.41 -18.37
N GLY A 76 27.32 7.95 -17.37
CA GLY A 76 27.13 7.61 -15.96
C GLY A 76 25.70 7.87 -15.48
N VAL A 77 25.13 9.04 -15.74
CA VAL A 77 23.75 9.39 -15.39
C VAL A 77 22.74 8.52 -16.12
N PHE A 78 22.97 8.24 -17.40
CA PHE A 78 22.11 7.39 -18.22
C PHE A 78 22.05 5.95 -17.69
N LEU A 79 23.20 5.33 -17.46
CA LEU A 79 23.29 3.98 -16.92
C LEU A 79 22.67 3.90 -15.52
N ASN A 80 22.92 4.88 -14.65
CA ASN A 80 22.31 4.95 -13.33
C ASN A 80 20.78 5.07 -13.43
N SER A 81 20.27 5.84 -14.38
CA SER A 81 18.81 5.97 -14.59
C SER A 81 18.16 4.65 -15.03
N ILE A 82 18.85 3.87 -15.88
CA ILE A 82 18.38 2.54 -16.28
C ILE A 82 18.42 1.58 -15.09
N ALA A 83 19.53 1.57 -14.34
CA ALA A 83 19.69 0.70 -13.19
C ALA A 83 18.61 0.98 -12.11
N GLN A 84 18.33 2.26 -11.82
CA GLN A 84 17.26 2.65 -10.92
C GLN A 84 15.87 2.20 -11.40
N ALA A 85 15.58 2.35 -12.70
CA ALA A 85 14.31 1.91 -13.27
C ALA A 85 14.12 0.39 -13.17
N GLN A 86 15.20 -0.37 -13.39
CA GLN A 86 15.18 -1.83 -13.22
C GLN A 86 15.02 -2.24 -11.76
N ALA A 87 15.77 -1.59 -10.84
CA ALA A 87 15.66 -1.83 -9.41
C ALA A 87 14.24 -1.57 -8.88
N GLN A 88 13.61 -0.47 -9.30
CA GLN A 88 12.24 -0.16 -8.92
C GLN A 88 11.21 -1.19 -9.44
N ARG A 89 11.41 -1.69 -10.68
CA ARG A 89 10.55 -2.75 -11.23
C ARG A 89 10.71 -4.06 -10.44
N LEU A 90 11.95 -4.46 -10.15
CA LEU A 90 12.24 -5.66 -9.40
C LEU A 90 11.68 -5.57 -7.97
N GLN A 91 11.86 -4.43 -7.33
CA GLN A 91 11.28 -4.18 -6.00
C GLN A 91 9.75 -4.29 -6.02
N TYR A 92 9.09 -3.70 -7.02
CA TYR A 92 7.63 -3.83 -7.17
C TYR A 92 7.19 -5.29 -7.30
N HIS A 93 7.87 -6.08 -8.14
CA HIS A 93 7.53 -7.49 -8.30
C HIS A 93 7.75 -8.29 -7.02
N ASN A 94 8.82 -7.99 -6.28
CA ASN A 94 9.12 -8.65 -5.01
C ASN A 94 8.06 -8.30 -3.94
N GLU A 95 7.68 -7.02 -3.79
CA GLU A 95 6.65 -6.62 -2.84
C GLU A 95 5.28 -7.22 -3.21
N LYS A 96 4.96 -7.26 -4.50
CA LYS A 96 3.74 -7.92 -4.97
C LYS A 96 3.74 -9.43 -4.68
N ALA A 97 4.87 -10.09 -4.84
CA ALA A 97 5.00 -11.52 -4.51
C ALA A 97 4.83 -11.77 -3.00
N LYS A 98 5.43 -10.92 -2.15
CA LYS A 98 5.23 -10.96 -0.70
C LYS A 98 3.74 -10.75 -0.34
N LEU A 99 3.10 -9.74 -0.91
CA LEU A 99 1.68 -9.46 -0.68
C LEU A 99 0.81 -10.68 -1.04
N ARG A 100 1.11 -11.34 -2.16
CA ARG A 100 0.41 -12.56 -2.57
C ARG A 100 0.58 -13.70 -1.57
N GLN A 101 1.80 -13.93 -1.07
CA GLN A 101 2.06 -14.97 -0.06
C GLN A 101 1.32 -14.67 1.24
N HIS A 102 1.37 -13.43 1.71
CA HIS A 102 0.63 -13.00 2.90
C HIS A 102 -0.87 -13.13 2.71
N TYR A 103 -1.41 -12.76 1.54
CA TYR A 103 -2.83 -12.93 1.25
C TYR A 103 -3.29 -14.38 1.32
N LEU A 104 -2.53 -15.32 0.76
CA LEU A 104 -2.88 -16.74 0.81
C LEU A 104 -2.99 -17.26 2.25
N PHE A 105 -2.16 -16.75 3.14
CA PHE A 105 -2.21 -17.05 4.57
C PHE A 105 -3.39 -16.31 5.25
N LEU A 106 -3.48 -15.00 5.05
CA LEU A 106 -4.49 -14.15 5.68
C LEU A 106 -5.91 -14.45 5.21
N ARG A 107 -6.11 -14.93 3.98
CA ARG A 107 -7.43 -15.26 3.44
C ARG A 107 -8.23 -16.17 4.37
N LYS A 108 -7.60 -17.23 4.85
CA LYS A 108 -8.25 -18.16 5.79
C LYS A 108 -8.56 -17.49 7.13
N LEU A 109 -7.73 -16.54 7.53
CA LEU A 109 -7.95 -15.79 8.76
C LEU A 109 -9.06 -14.76 8.60
N PHE A 110 -9.14 -14.09 7.45
CA PHE A 110 -10.28 -13.22 7.09
C PHE A 110 -11.61 -14.00 7.08
N GLU A 111 -11.63 -15.18 6.44
CA GLU A 111 -12.79 -16.05 6.41
C GLU A 111 -13.22 -16.44 7.83
N LYS A 112 -12.29 -16.85 8.70
CA LYS A 112 -12.56 -17.20 10.10
C LYS A 112 -13.05 -16.00 10.90
N TYR A 113 -12.45 -14.83 10.72
CA TYR A 113 -12.85 -13.61 11.38
C TYR A 113 -14.30 -13.24 11.04
N LEU A 114 -14.63 -13.24 9.76
CA LEU A 114 -15.98 -12.94 9.27
C LEU A 114 -17.01 -14.01 9.71
N GLN A 115 -16.61 -15.28 9.77
CA GLN A 115 -17.44 -16.36 10.31
C GLN A 115 -17.70 -16.16 11.82
N ALA A 116 -16.68 -15.81 12.60
CA ALA A 116 -16.85 -15.51 14.01
C ALA A 116 -17.75 -14.28 14.23
N ALA A 117 -17.54 -13.20 13.46
CA ALA A 117 -18.44 -12.04 13.48
C ALA A 117 -19.89 -12.42 13.11
N PHE A 118 -20.07 -13.26 12.09
CA PHE A 118 -21.38 -13.77 11.68
C PHE A 118 -22.06 -14.54 12.82
N CYS A 119 -21.32 -15.39 13.54
CA CYS A 119 -21.86 -16.12 14.69
C CYS A 119 -22.27 -15.21 15.85
N VAL A 120 -21.59 -14.08 16.03
CA VAL A 120 -21.95 -13.08 17.05
C VAL A 120 -23.23 -12.34 16.68
N VAL A 121 -23.40 -11.95 15.42
CA VAL A 121 -24.54 -11.12 15.00
C VAL A 121 -25.77 -11.91 14.53
N THR A 122 -25.63 -13.22 14.31
CA THR A 122 -26.71 -14.04 13.76
C THR A 122 -27.24 -15.03 14.80
N PRO A 123 -28.55 -15.10 15.05
CA PRO A 123 -29.14 -16.08 15.95
C PRO A 123 -28.82 -17.52 15.55
N LYS A 124 -28.61 -18.41 16.52
CA LYS A 124 -28.25 -19.82 16.28
C LYS A 124 -29.18 -20.53 15.30
N GLU A 125 -30.48 -20.25 15.36
CA GLU A 125 -31.49 -20.84 14.49
C GLU A 125 -31.33 -20.48 13.03
N LYS A 126 -30.69 -19.34 12.75
CA LYS A 126 -30.43 -18.79 11.38
C LYS A 126 -28.97 -18.90 10.94
N GLN A 127 -28.12 -19.53 11.75
CA GLN A 127 -26.68 -19.65 11.47
C GLN A 127 -26.40 -20.67 10.35
N LYS A 128 -26.83 -20.36 9.14
CA LYS A 128 -26.35 -21.04 7.94
C LYS A 128 -25.24 -20.20 7.33
N LEU A 129 -24.00 -20.67 7.44
CA LEU A 129 -22.84 -19.96 6.88
C LEU A 129 -23.04 -19.70 5.38
N PRO A 130 -22.82 -18.47 4.92
CA PRO A 130 -22.83 -18.14 3.50
C PRO A 130 -21.76 -18.93 2.75
N ALA A 131 -22.01 -19.25 1.49
CA ALA A 131 -21.02 -19.93 0.63
C ALA A 131 -19.75 -19.08 0.41
N ASP A 132 -19.90 -17.76 0.35
CA ASP A 132 -18.80 -16.81 0.29
C ASP A 132 -18.99 -15.72 1.36
N ILE A 133 -18.29 -15.89 2.47
CA ILE A 133 -18.37 -14.97 3.62
C ILE A 133 -17.64 -13.66 3.34
N LEU A 134 -16.65 -13.64 2.43
CA LEU A 134 -15.86 -12.46 2.10
C LEU A 134 -16.68 -11.38 1.40
N THR A 135 -17.74 -11.77 0.69
CA THR A 135 -18.64 -10.86 -0.04
C THR A 135 -20.02 -10.77 0.59
N TYR A 136 -20.24 -11.46 1.71
CA TYR A 136 -21.54 -11.50 2.37
C TYR A 136 -21.93 -10.13 2.96
N LYS A 137 -23.19 -9.72 2.75
CA LYS A 137 -23.74 -8.52 3.39
C LYS A 137 -24.27 -8.88 4.76
N PHE A 138 -23.58 -8.40 5.78
CA PHE A 138 -23.97 -8.64 7.16
C PHE A 138 -25.24 -7.85 7.51
N ASP A 139 -26.17 -8.53 8.18
CA ASP A 139 -27.27 -7.90 8.86
C ASP A 139 -26.93 -7.87 10.37
N PHE A 140 -26.59 -6.68 10.85
CA PHE A 140 -26.15 -6.49 12.24
C PHE A 140 -27.35 -6.37 13.18
N THR A 141 -28.21 -7.40 13.23
CA THR A 141 -29.29 -7.49 14.18
C THR A 141 -28.92 -8.44 15.31
N PHE A 142 -28.57 -7.89 16.47
CA PHE A 142 -28.40 -8.71 17.68
C PHE A 142 -29.77 -9.20 18.15
N ASN A 143 -30.11 -10.44 17.87
CA ASN A 143 -31.46 -10.95 18.17
C ASN A 143 -31.57 -11.64 19.52
N ASP A 144 -30.51 -12.25 20.03
CA ASP A 144 -30.54 -12.87 21.35
C ASP A 144 -29.14 -12.93 21.97
N MET A 145 -29.01 -12.34 23.16
CA MET A 145 -27.73 -12.22 23.87
C MET A 145 -27.49 -13.34 24.88
N SER A 146 -28.43 -14.27 25.04
CA SER A 146 -28.32 -15.34 26.03
C SER A 146 -27.20 -16.35 25.73
N ASP A 147 -26.80 -16.46 24.47
CA ASP A 147 -25.83 -17.43 23.98
C ASP A 147 -24.51 -16.79 23.47
N LEU A 148 -24.29 -15.50 23.75
CA LEU A 148 -23.15 -14.73 23.16
C LEU A 148 -21.80 -15.12 23.75
N ASN A 149 -21.73 -15.70 24.95
CA ASN A 149 -20.48 -15.88 25.69
C ASN A 149 -19.39 -16.60 24.89
N ASP A 150 -19.68 -17.79 24.38
CA ASP A 150 -18.70 -18.59 23.64
C ASP A 150 -18.37 -17.97 22.29
N SER A 151 -19.37 -17.39 21.61
CA SER A 151 -19.20 -16.75 20.31
C SER A 151 -18.36 -15.47 20.40
N VAL A 152 -18.57 -14.65 21.43
CA VAL A 152 -17.82 -13.39 21.65
C VAL A 152 -16.38 -13.69 22.05
N SER A 153 -16.15 -14.66 22.94
CA SER A 153 -14.79 -15.08 23.31
C SER A 153 -14.02 -15.59 22.09
N THR A 154 -14.62 -16.50 21.33
CA THR A 154 -14.03 -17.02 20.09
C THR A 154 -13.76 -15.91 19.07
N PHE A 155 -14.66 -14.93 18.96
CA PHE A 155 -14.47 -13.77 18.09
C PHE A 155 -13.24 -12.98 18.51
N PHE A 156 -13.08 -12.66 19.80
CA PHE A 156 -11.92 -11.87 20.26
C PHE A 156 -10.60 -12.62 20.11
N ASP A 157 -10.56 -13.94 20.26
CA ASP A 157 -9.34 -14.72 20.01
C ASP A 157 -8.90 -14.65 18.55
N ILE A 158 -9.86 -14.69 17.62
CA ILE A 158 -9.57 -14.55 16.18
C ILE A 158 -9.24 -13.10 15.82
N HIS A 159 -9.91 -12.14 16.47
CA HIS A 159 -9.66 -10.70 16.31
C HIS A 159 -8.23 -10.33 16.71
N ASP A 160 -7.78 -10.77 17.88
CA ASP A 160 -6.41 -10.52 18.34
C ASP A 160 -5.39 -11.14 17.41
N ARG A 161 -5.65 -12.35 16.93
CA ARG A 161 -4.78 -12.99 15.95
C ARG A 161 -4.73 -12.22 14.63
N LEU A 162 -5.86 -11.76 14.12
CA LEU A 162 -5.91 -10.96 12.89
C LEU A 162 -5.19 -9.63 13.07
N TYR A 163 -5.36 -8.98 14.22
CA TYR A 163 -4.65 -7.75 14.56
C TYR A 163 -3.13 -7.94 14.51
N GLN A 164 -2.59 -9.00 15.13
CA GLN A 164 -1.16 -9.27 15.13
C GLN A 164 -0.64 -9.56 13.72
N GLU A 165 -1.36 -10.32 12.92
CA GLU A 165 -0.96 -10.67 11.56
C GLU A 165 -1.02 -9.46 10.61
N LEU A 166 -2.02 -8.59 10.74
CA LEU A 166 -2.08 -7.34 9.95
C LEU A 166 -0.98 -6.36 10.37
N ARG A 167 -0.70 -6.26 11.66
CA ARG A 167 0.44 -5.47 12.15
C ARG A 167 1.76 -5.99 11.59
N HIS A 168 1.97 -7.30 11.64
CA HIS A 168 3.15 -7.92 11.02
C HIS A 168 3.23 -7.67 9.51
N THR A 169 2.09 -7.66 8.82
CA THR A 169 2.03 -7.36 7.38
C THR A 169 2.55 -5.95 7.07
N VAL A 170 2.18 -4.96 7.88
CA VAL A 170 2.69 -3.57 7.75
C VAL A 170 4.20 -3.50 7.99
N ASP A 171 4.72 -4.29 8.92
CA ASP A 171 6.15 -4.30 9.25
C ASP A 171 7.01 -4.96 8.14
N VAL A 172 6.45 -5.90 7.37
CA VAL A 172 7.20 -6.72 6.39
C VAL A 172 7.03 -6.25 4.95
N ILE A 173 5.89 -5.64 4.62
CA ILE A 173 5.53 -5.23 3.25
C ILE A 173 5.49 -3.71 3.16
N ASP A 174 6.20 -3.14 2.18
CA ASP A 174 6.05 -1.72 1.84
C ASP A 174 4.71 -1.48 1.13
N LEU A 175 3.72 -1.01 1.89
CA LEU A 175 2.36 -0.75 1.42
C LEU A 175 2.19 0.61 0.74
N SER A 176 3.21 1.46 0.67
CA SER A 176 3.15 2.81 0.08
C SER A 176 2.60 2.83 -1.36
N ARG A 177 2.67 1.70 -2.06
CA ARG A 177 2.14 1.53 -3.41
C ARG A 177 0.65 1.20 -3.47
N TRP A 178 0.06 0.83 -2.33
CA TRP A 178 -1.35 0.48 -2.16
C TRP A 178 -1.99 1.35 -1.06
N PRO A 179 -2.12 2.67 -1.29
CA PRO A 179 -2.50 3.61 -0.23
C PRO A 179 -3.89 3.33 0.37
N LEU A 180 -4.82 2.77 -0.39
CA LEU A 180 -6.13 2.37 0.14
C LEU A 180 -6.00 1.16 1.08
N LEU A 181 -5.19 0.16 0.69
CA LEU A 181 -4.93 -1.01 1.53
C LEU A 181 -4.21 -0.61 2.81
N GLU A 182 -3.20 0.24 2.70
CA GLU A 182 -2.46 0.79 3.84
C GLU A 182 -3.39 1.53 4.80
N ALA A 183 -4.24 2.40 4.29
CA ALA A 183 -5.20 3.16 5.09
C ALA A 183 -6.21 2.25 5.81
N ASP A 184 -6.76 1.24 5.13
CA ASP A 184 -7.73 0.31 5.72
C ASP A 184 -7.08 -0.57 6.80
N ILE A 185 -5.84 -1.04 6.58
CA ILE A 185 -5.09 -1.82 7.58
C ILE A 185 -4.77 -0.95 8.80
N HIS A 186 -4.27 0.28 8.60
CA HIS A 186 -3.97 1.19 9.70
C HIS A 186 -5.24 1.55 10.48
N ARG A 187 -6.37 1.77 9.80
CA ARG A 187 -7.65 2.02 10.46
C ARG A 187 -8.09 0.83 11.30
N PHE A 188 -7.98 -0.39 10.77
CA PHE A 188 -8.26 -1.61 11.53
C PHE A 188 -7.38 -1.71 12.77
N ILE A 189 -6.05 -1.53 12.62
CA ILE A 189 -5.10 -1.56 13.72
C ILE A 189 -5.43 -0.50 14.78
N HIS A 190 -5.76 0.72 14.35
CA HIS A 190 -6.13 1.79 15.28
C HIS A 190 -7.40 1.48 16.06
N LEU A 191 -8.44 0.99 15.39
CA LEU A 191 -9.69 0.59 16.06
C LEU A 191 -9.50 -0.58 17.02
N CYS A 192 -8.51 -1.44 16.78
CA CYS A 192 -8.20 -2.60 17.61
C CYS A 192 -7.17 -2.30 18.71
N SER A 193 -6.54 -1.13 18.72
CA SER A 193 -5.48 -0.80 19.69
C SER A 193 -6.00 -0.53 21.10
N ASP A 194 -7.26 -0.19 21.25
CA ASP A 194 -7.90 0.03 22.55
C ASP A 194 -8.55 -1.26 23.06
N PHE A 195 -7.79 -2.04 23.83
CA PHE A 195 -8.24 -3.31 24.40
C PHE A 195 -9.09 -3.15 25.68
N THR A 196 -9.26 -1.94 26.20
CA THR A 196 -9.98 -1.72 27.47
C THR A 196 -11.44 -2.17 27.38
N TYR A 197 -12.07 -2.00 26.22
CA TYR A 197 -13.44 -2.44 26.01
C TYR A 197 -13.57 -3.97 25.83
N LYS A 198 -12.52 -4.66 25.36
CA LYS A 198 -12.52 -6.13 25.28
C LYS A 198 -12.74 -6.75 26.66
N ASP A 199 -11.96 -6.33 27.63
CA ASP A 199 -12.06 -6.82 29.00
C ASP A 199 -13.41 -6.46 29.62
N ALA A 200 -13.89 -5.24 29.34
CA ALA A 200 -15.21 -4.81 29.78
C ALA A 200 -16.34 -5.64 29.12
N ILE A 201 -16.26 -5.93 27.83
CA ILE A 201 -17.22 -6.78 27.13
C ILE A 201 -17.17 -8.20 27.68
N LEU A 202 -15.97 -8.78 27.80
CA LEU A 202 -15.81 -10.14 28.32
C LEU A 202 -16.24 -10.28 29.78
N ALA A 203 -16.00 -9.25 30.60
CA ALA A 203 -16.47 -9.21 31.98
C ALA A 203 -17.99 -9.03 32.09
N ASN A 204 -18.60 -8.29 31.18
CA ASN A 204 -20.02 -7.95 31.15
C ASN A 204 -20.85 -8.81 30.18
N THR A 205 -20.27 -9.83 29.55
CA THR A 205 -21.03 -10.83 28.77
C THR A 205 -22.10 -11.52 29.61
N PHE A 206 -22.03 -11.34 30.89
CA PHE A 206 -22.97 -11.78 31.88
C PHE A 206 -23.77 -10.62 32.43
N ILE A 207 -24.37 -9.81 31.58
CA ILE A 207 -25.43 -8.99 32.13
C ILE A 207 -26.40 -9.95 32.75
N ALA A 208 -26.30 -10.01 34.07
CA ALA A 208 -27.36 -10.55 34.89
C ALA A 208 -28.66 -9.99 34.33
N PRO A 209 -29.73 -10.76 34.22
CA PRO A 209 -30.92 -10.38 33.48
C PRO A 209 -31.31 -8.97 33.82
N LEU A 210 -31.18 -8.06 32.83
CA LEU A 210 -31.64 -6.68 32.94
C LEU A 210 -33.08 -6.77 33.45
N VAL A 211 -33.30 -6.30 34.64
CA VAL A 211 -34.29 -6.75 35.59
C VAL A 211 -35.71 -6.31 35.26
N ASN A 212 -36.10 -6.26 34.02
CA ASN A 212 -37.48 -6.01 33.67
C ASN A 212 -38.05 -7.15 32.82
N PRO A 213 -38.81 -8.09 33.43
CA PRO A 213 -39.37 -9.23 32.72
C PRO A 213 -40.43 -8.86 31.67
N SER A 214 -40.80 -7.58 31.54
CA SER A 214 -41.82 -7.11 30.59
C SER A 214 -41.27 -6.54 29.28
N GLN A 215 -39.95 -6.31 29.17
CA GLN A 215 -39.35 -5.86 27.91
C GLN A 215 -38.50 -6.99 27.31
N SER A 216 -38.72 -7.28 26.04
CA SER A 216 -37.85 -8.24 25.36
C SER A 216 -36.42 -7.70 25.35
N ARG A 217 -35.44 -8.53 25.67
CA ARG A 217 -34.00 -8.24 25.62
C ARG A 217 -33.62 -7.57 24.28
N GLN A 218 -34.24 -8.00 23.22
CA GLN A 218 -34.08 -7.47 21.86
C GLN A 218 -34.47 -5.98 21.75
N ALA A 219 -35.57 -5.54 22.40
CA ALA A 219 -36.00 -4.16 22.40
C ALA A 219 -35.01 -3.24 23.13
N ILE A 220 -34.47 -3.72 24.26
CA ILE A 220 -33.48 -3.02 25.06
C ILE A 220 -32.18 -2.85 24.26
N VAL A 221 -31.66 -3.92 23.69
CA VAL A 221 -30.43 -3.88 22.89
C VAL A 221 -30.61 -3.01 21.63
N SER A 222 -31.74 -3.10 20.94
CA SER A 222 -32.02 -2.27 19.76
C SER A 222 -32.09 -0.78 20.12
N LYS A 223 -32.66 -0.46 21.29
CA LYS A 223 -32.70 0.92 21.78
C LYS A 223 -31.31 1.43 22.14
N LEU A 224 -30.52 0.63 22.84
CA LEU A 224 -29.14 0.95 23.22
C LEU A 224 -28.25 1.22 22.00
N ILE A 225 -28.35 0.35 20.99
CA ILE A 225 -27.63 0.51 19.73
C ILE A 225 -28.08 1.80 19.03
N HIS A 226 -29.37 2.12 19.04
CA HIS A 226 -29.91 3.32 18.41
C HIS A 226 -29.45 4.59 19.14
N ASP A 227 -29.44 4.58 20.45
CA ASP A 227 -29.11 5.75 21.28
C ASP A 227 -27.60 6.05 21.32
N HIS A 228 -26.73 5.03 21.09
CA HIS A 228 -25.28 5.13 21.18
C HIS A 228 -24.52 4.87 19.86
N VAL A 229 -25.20 4.87 18.71
CA VAL A 229 -24.56 4.71 17.41
C VAL A 229 -23.56 5.84 17.16
N GLY A 230 -22.27 5.48 17.12
CA GLY A 230 -21.15 6.41 16.84
C GLY A 230 -20.37 6.86 18.08
N GLU A 231 -20.80 6.52 19.28
CA GLU A 231 -20.05 6.81 20.51
C GLU A 231 -19.13 5.61 20.85
N PHE A 232 -17.80 5.82 20.74
CA PHE A 232 -16.78 4.86 21.18
C PHE A 232 -16.27 5.13 22.60
N SER A 233 -16.86 6.08 23.31
CA SER A 233 -16.46 6.40 24.68
C SER A 233 -17.10 5.40 25.64
N MET A 234 -16.28 4.59 26.30
CA MET A 234 -16.73 3.61 27.27
C MET A 234 -16.52 4.13 28.68
N ASP A 235 -17.60 4.36 29.39
CA ASP A 235 -17.54 4.45 30.85
C ASP A 235 -17.53 3.02 31.43
N PRO A 236 -16.46 2.59 32.15
CA PRO A 236 -16.41 1.25 32.77
C PRO A 236 -17.54 0.99 33.75
N LYS A 237 -18.27 2.03 34.19
CA LYS A 237 -19.42 1.92 35.09
C LYS A 237 -20.75 1.71 34.39
N ASP A 238 -20.80 1.92 33.08
CA ASP A 238 -21.97 1.77 32.25
C ASP A 238 -22.05 0.33 31.71
N GLN A 239 -23.03 -0.46 32.15
CA GLN A 239 -23.21 -1.83 31.71
C GLN A 239 -23.74 -1.97 30.26
N GLU A 240 -24.20 -0.89 29.67
CA GLU A 240 -24.88 -0.86 28.37
C GLU A 240 -23.92 -0.49 27.23
N THR A 241 -22.98 0.38 27.50
CA THR A 241 -21.98 0.91 26.53
C THR A 241 -21.11 -0.17 25.91
N PRO A 242 -20.65 -1.24 26.62
CA PRO A 242 -19.83 -2.29 25.99
C PRO A 242 -20.50 -2.99 24.81
N TYR A 243 -21.80 -3.13 24.80
CA TYR A 243 -22.52 -3.77 23.68
C TYR A 243 -22.67 -2.85 22.47
N ALA A 244 -22.92 -1.56 22.70
CA ALA A 244 -22.91 -0.57 21.63
C ALA A 244 -21.52 -0.49 20.98
N ALA A 245 -20.46 -0.51 21.79
CA ALA A 245 -19.08 -0.56 21.33
C ALA A 245 -18.79 -1.84 20.52
N LEU A 246 -19.22 -3.01 21.00
CA LEU A 246 -19.08 -4.28 20.27
C LEU A 246 -19.81 -4.23 18.91
N TYR A 247 -21.02 -3.68 18.88
CA TYR A 247 -21.78 -3.52 17.64
C TYR A 247 -21.05 -2.64 16.64
N ASN A 248 -20.62 -1.46 17.05
CA ASN A 248 -19.93 -0.50 16.20
C ASN A 248 -18.60 -1.09 15.70
N MET A 249 -17.85 -1.75 16.56
CA MET A 249 -16.61 -2.42 16.21
C MET A 249 -16.85 -3.54 15.18
N LEU A 250 -17.82 -4.40 15.39
CA LEU A 250 -18.17 -5.49 14.47
C LEU A 250 -18.54 -4.92 13.10
N LYS A 251 -19.38 -3.86 13.09
CA LYS A 251 -19.83 -3.22 11.85
C LYS A 251 -18.66 -2.61 11.05
N GLU A 252 -17.83 -1.81 11.70
CA GLU A 252 -16.69 -1.17 11.01
C GLU A 252 -15.62 -2.17 10.61
N ASN A 253 -15.18 -3.03 11.52
CA ASN A 253 -14.11 -3.98 11.25
C ASN A 253 -14.50 -5.05 10.23
N THR A 254 -15.76 -5.46 10.17
CA THR A 254 -16.24 -6.38 9.13
C THR A 254 -16.10 -5.77 7.74
N ILE A 255 -16.49 -4.51 7.57
CA ILE A 255 -16.34 -3.78 6.30
C ILE A 255 -14.85 -3.62 5.96
N LEU A 256 -14.01 -3.23 6.92
CA LEU A 256 -12.57 -3.09 6.71
C LEU A 256 -11.92 -4.41 6.29
N VAL A 257 -12.23 -5.51 6.97
CA VAL A 257 -11.68 -6.84 6.65
C VAL A 257 -12.12 -7.26 5.24
N GLN A 258 -13.37 -7.01 4.85
CA GLN A 258 -13.84 -7.30 3.49
C GLN A 258 -13.12 -6.45 2.44
N ASN A 259 -12.92 -5.16 2.69
CA ASN A 259 -12.18 -4.26 1.80
C ASN A 259 -10.72 -4.70 1.65
N ILE A 260 -10.04 -4.96 2.77
CA ILE A 260 -8.64 -5.46 2.79
C ILE A 260 -8.54 -6.75 1.98
N ALA A 261 -9.42 -7.72 2.24
CA ALA A 261 -9.44 -8.99 1.53
C ALA A 261 -9.69 -8.82 0.02
N ALA A 262 -10.61 -7.94 -0.38
CA ALA A 262 -10.92 -7.65 -1.78
C ALA A 262 -9.74 -7.02 -2.52
N VAL A 263 -9.07 -6.02 -1.92
CA VAL A 263 -7.90 -5.35 -2.51
C VAL A 263 -6.74 -6.35 -2.63
N MET A 264 -6.42 -7.09 -1.56
CA MET A 264 -5.35 -8.09 -1.59
C MET A 264 -5.63 -9.20 -2.60
N SER A 265 -6.88 -9.66 -2.73
CA SER A 265 -7.29 -10.64 -3.72
C SER A 265 -7.07 -10.15 -5.15
N LYS A 266 -7.51 -8.92 -5.44
CA LYS A 266 -7.37 -8.29 -6.76
C LYS A 266 -5.89 -8.16 -7.16
N GLU A 267 -5.06 -7.65 -6.26
CA GLU A 267 -3.63 -7.48 -6.51
C GLU A 267 -2.88 -8.81 -6.63
N SER A 268 -3.37 -9.86 -5.97
CA SER A 268 -2.80 -11.22 -6.03
C SER A 268 -3.19 -11.97 -7.31
N ALA A 269 -4.32 -11.65 -7.93
CA ALA A 269 -4.85 -12.34 -9.12
C ALA A 269 -4.20 -11.86 -10.43
N VAL A 270 -3.67 -10.63 -10.46
CA VAL A 270 -3.00 -10.05 -11.65
C VAL A 270 -1.52 -10.44 -11.63
N GLY A 271 -1.22 -11.69 -11.96
CA GLY A 271 0.14 -12.22 -12.04
C GLY A 271 0.30 -13.24 -13.15
#